data_e67f61c9db0f1b7686c6cb3070e5f827
#
_entry.id   e67f61c9db0f1b7686c6cb3070e5f827
#
_cell.length_a   1.000
_cell.length_b   1.000
_cell.length_c   1.000
_cell.angle_alpha   90.00
_cell.angle_beta   90.00
_cell.angle_gamma   90.00
#
_symmetry.space_group_name_H-M   'P 1'
#
loop_
_entity.id
_entity.type
_entity.pdbx_description
1 polymer ?
#
loop_
_entity_poly.entity_id
_entity_poly.type
_entity_poly.pdbx_seq_one_letter_code
_entity_poly.pdbx_strand_id
1 'polypeptide(L)'
;MLLRGARLPGVPELVDLAVQDGRFVEPDGSPAQVLDLAGRLVTPPLVEPHIHLDAVLTVGQPRPNVSGSLFEGIAVWAERVATLSVDDVLARTRQVLRWQLAHGVQHVRTHVDVCDPELRALRALVELREEARGLVDLQIVAFPQQGVLGFAGGEALMRKAVALGADVVGGIPHYELTREDGVASVQFAFALAEEHGLRVDIHCDETDDDHARFVEVMAAETIKRGMSGRVTASHTTAMGSYGAAYAYRLIRNIARAGLHMTVNPLDNAVLQGRFDTGPVRRGLTRVKELQAAGVNVAVGHDSVMDPWYPLGSGDPMQAAFVLAHIGHLSGDEELRRLVSMVTTAPAAALGLADYGIRLGGPADLVVHDATSEAEALRLQPRRFAVLRDGKVVARTEPAQSRVVWHGDEEAVDFRPR
;
A
#
# COMPACT_ATOMS: atom_id res chain seq x y z
N MET A 1 19.80 22.08 8.87
CA MET A 1 19.09 22.53 7.64
C MET A 1 17.76 23.15 8.06
N LEU A 2 17.32 24.20 7.37
CA LEU A 2 15.97 24.80 7.54
C LEU A 2 15.14 24.55 6.27
N LEU A 3 13.97 24.02 6.42
CA LEU A 3 12.93 23.88 5.40
C LEU A 3 11.97 25.04 5.62
N ARG A 4 12.07 26.08 4.78
CA ARG A 4 11.32 27.34 4.97
C ARG A 4 9.98 27.31 4.25
N GLY A 5 8.94 27.75 4.94
CA GLY A 5 7.62 27.99 4.33
C GLY A 5 6.93 26.68 3.92
N ALA A 6 6.96 25.66 4.75
CA ALA A 6 6.23 24.41 4.56
C ALA A 6 4.73 24.61 4.84
N ARG A 7 3.86 23.99 4.04
CA ARG A 7 2.44 23.83 4.35
C ARG A 7 2.19 22.41 4.84
N LEU A 8 1.74 22.29 6.07
CA LEU A 8 1.40 20.99 6.65
C LEU A 8 -0.11 20.71 6.53
N PRO A 9 -0.53 19.44 6.36
CA PRO A 9 -1.93 19.05 6.37
C PRO A 9 -2.64 19.54 7.63
N GLY A 10 -3.79 20.22 7.47
CA GLY A 10 -4.60 20.72 8.59
C GLY A 10 -4.02 21.93 9.33
N VAL A 11 -2.88 22.48 8.92
CA VAL A 11 -2.29 23.70 9.51
C VAL A 11 -2.45 24.85 8.53
N PRO A 12 -3.23 25.91 8.88
CA PRO A 12 -3.51 27.03 7.96
C PRO A 12 -2.27 27.87 7.63
N GLU A 13 -1.37 28.05 8.60
CA GLU A 13 -0.18 28.88 8.48
C GLU A 13 0.97 28.10 7.84
N LEU A 14 1.89 28.82 7.19
CA LEU A 14 3.16 28.27 6.77
C LEU A 14 4.07 28.10 7.98
N VAL A 15 4.77 26.99 8.06
CA VAL A 15 5.71 26.67 9.15
C VAL A 15 7.11 26.46 8.60
N ASP A 16 8.10 26.80 9.41
CA ASP A 16 9.49 26.47 9.15
C ASP A 16 9.85 25.20 9.95
N LEU A 17 10.50 24.23 9.29
CA LEU A 17 10.91 22.99 9.92
C LEU A 17 12.45 22.96 9.99
N ALA A 18 13.02 22.90 11.19
CA ALA A 18 14.44 22.77 11.37
C ALA A 18 14.85 21.31 11.54
N VAL A 19 15.99 20.94 10.94
CA VAL A 19 16.53 19.58 10.95
C VAL A 19 17.98 19.62 11.40
N GLN A 20 18.31 18.82 12.40
CA GLN A 20 19.66 18.58 12.91
C GLN A 20 19.84 17.09 13.21
N ASP A 21 20.96 16.53 12.80
CA ASP A 21 21.34 15.12 13.05
C ASP A 21 20.24 14.12 12.68
N GLY A 22 19.54 14.37 11.56
CA GLY A 22 18.49 13.51 11.03
C GLY A 22 17.12 13.63 11.75
N ARG A 23 16.97 14.60 12.67
CA ARG A 23 15.73 14.78 13.44
C ARG A 23 15.19 16.19 13.33
N PHE A 24 13.88 16.34 13.50
CA PHE A 24 13.25 17.65 13.64
C PHE A 24 13.60 18.28 14.98
N VAL A 25 14.03 19.53 14.95
CA VAL A 25 14.37 20.33 16.13
C VAL A 25 13.65 21.67 16.10
N GLU A 26 13.63 22.40 17.24
CA GLU A 26 13.18 23.78 17.24
C GLU A 26 14.08 24.63 16.35
N PRO A 27 13.54 25.54 15.52
CA PRO A 27 14.34 26.46 14.73
C PRO A 27 15.18 27.36 15.66
N ASP A 28 16.50 27.24 15.58
CA ASP A 28 17.44 28.09 16.29
C ASP A 28 18.34 28.86 15.32
N GLY A 29 18.57 30.12 15.55
CA GLY A 29 19.58 30.96 14.95
C GLY A 29 19.73 30.90 13.42
N SER A 30 20.99 30.74 12.95
CA SER A 30 21.34 30.82 11.54
C SER A 30 21.61 29.44 10.96
N PRO A 31 20.70 28.85 10.17
CA PRO A 31 20.90 27.54 9.57
C PRO A 31 22.01 27.58 8.51
N ALA A 32 22.88 26.55 8.51
CA ALA A 32 23.94 26.43 7.49
C ALA A 32 23.41 26.20 6.07
N GLN A 33 22.19 25.67 5.96
CA GLN A 33 21.52 25.38 4.69
C GLN A 33 20.04 25.68 4.81
N VAL A 34 19.48 26.34 3.79
CA VAL A 34 18.04 26.62 3.68
C VAL A 34 17.51 26.03 2.39
N LEU A 35 16.43 25.26 2.50
CA LEU A 35 15.62 24.81 1.36
C LEU A 35 14.28 25.58 1.43
N ASP A 36 14.07 26.49 0.48
CA ASP A 36 12.81 27.24 0.38
C ASP A 36 11.76 26.36 -0.30
N LEU A 37 10.68 26.10 0.44
CA LEU A 37 9.57 25.27 -0.03
C LEU A 37 8.47 26.10 -0.72
N ALA A 38 8.52 27.42 -0.61
CA ALA A 38 7.60 28.34 -1.30
C ALA A 38 6.11 27.97 -1.12
N GLY A 39 5.71 27.58 0.08
CA GLY A 39 4.33 27.21 0.41
C GLY A 39 3.90 25.82 -0.08
N ARG A 40 4.82 24.97 -0.49
CA ARG A 40 4.51 23.60 -0.92
C ARG A 40 4.01 22.74 0.23
N LEU A 41 3.09 21.83 -0.12
CA LEU A 41 2.58 20.81 0.78
C LEU A 41 3.70 19.86 1.20
N VAL A 42 3.83 19.66 2.49
CA VAL A 42 4.76 18.71 3.10
C VAL A 42 3.98 17.67 3.88
N THR A 43 4.22 16.40 3.57
CA THR A 43 3.62 15.26 4.28
C THR A 43 4.72 14.43 4.94
N PRO A 44 4.39 13.59 5.93
CA PRO A 44 5.24 12.46 6.26
C PRO A 44 5.51 11.60 5.03
N PRO A 45 6.48 10.66 5.06
CA PRO A 45 6.71 9.73 3.96
C PRO A 45 5.43 9.03 3.51
N LEU A 46 5.29 8.75 2.22
CA LEU A 46 4.27 7.83 1.76
C LEU A 46 4.63 6.42 2.23
N VAL A 47 3.59 5.64 2.53
CA VAL A 47 3.70 4.26 2.98
C VAL A 47 2.92 3.37 2.02
N GLU A 48 3.56 2.33 1.51
CA GLU A 48 2.94 1.29 0.70
C GLU A 48 2.58 0.10 1.58
N PRO A 49 1.29 -0.09 1.92
CA PRO A 49 0.89 -1.17 2.81
C PRO A 49 0.71 -2.52 2.11
N HIS A 50 0.68 -2.55 0.77
CA HIS A 50 0.34 -3.75 0.04
C HIS A 50 0.86 -3.72 -1.41
N ILE A 51 1.91 -4.46 -1.69
CA ILE A 51 2.48 -4.62 -3.03
C ILE A 51 3.11 -6.01 -3.18
N HIS A 52 3.24 -6.49 -4.42
CA HIS A 52 3.90 -7.74 -4.79
C HIS A 52 5.23 -7.48 -5.48
N LEU A 53 6.27 -7.12 -4.71
CA LEU A 53 7.60 -6.77 -5.27
C LEU A 53 8.29 -7.96 -5.97
N ASP A 54 7.93 -9.19 -5.65
CA ASP A 54 8.40 -10.39 -6.35
C ASP A 54 7.84 -10.49 -7.77
N ALA A 55 6.62 -9.99 -8.00
CA ALA A 55 5.93 -10.07 -9.29
C ALA A 55 6.10 -8.82 -10.18
N VAL A 56 6.57 -7.69 -9.65
CA VAL A 56 6.70 -6.44 -10.43
C VAL A 56 7.45 -6.62 -11.74
N LEU A 57 7.05 -5.89 -12.78
CA LEU A 57 7.67 -5.85 -14.11
C LEU A 57 7.70 -7.20 -14.85
N THR A 58 6.74 -8.06 -14.57
CA THR A 58 6.59 -9.37 -15.23
C THR A 58 5.39 -9.44 -16.18
N VAL A 59 4.75 -8.32 -16.48
CA VAL A 59 3.64 -8.27 -17.42
C VAL A 59 4.00 -8.95 -18.75
N GLY A 60 3.10 -9.86 -19.21
CA GLY A 60 3.31 -10.62 -20.43
C GLY A 60 4.31 -11.80 -20.32
N GLN A 61 4.80 -12.13 -19.12
CA GLN A 61 5.77 -13.19 -18.88
C GLN A 61 5.19 -14.28 -17.95
N PRO A 62 5.27 -15.58 -18.36
CA PRO A 62 5.70 -16.12 -19.66
C PRO A 62 4.70 -15.88 -20.80
N ARG A 63 3.49 -15.45 -20.47
CA ARG A 63 2.41 -15.09 -21.39
C ARG A 63 1.51 -14.01 -20.80
N PRO A 64 0.73 -13.28 -21.61
CA PRO A 64 -0.24 -12.31 -21.10
C PRO A 64 -1.42 -12.99 -20.36
N ASN A 65 -2.00 -12.30 -19.40
CA ASN A 65 -3.33 -12.58 -18.86
C ASN A 65 -4.38 -12.06 -19.86
N VAL A 66 -5.02 -12.94 -20.59
CA VAL A 66 -5.95 -12.58 -21.67
C VAL A 66 -7.36 -12.30 -21.15
N SER A 67 -7.82 -13.04 -20.14
CA SER A 67 -9.16 -12.85 -19.56
C SER A 67 -9.22 -11.62 -18.65
N GLY A 68 -8.06 -11.15 -18.16
CA GLY A 68 -7.96 -10.09 -17.15
C GLY A 68 -8.56 -10.50 -15.80
N SER A 69 -8.72 -11.80 -15.54
CA SER A 69 -9.24 -12.31 -14.27
C SER A 69 -8.12 -12.56 -13.26
N LEU A 70 -8.47 -12.50 -11.98
CA LEU A 70 -7.59 -12.88 -10.88
C LEU A 70 -7.04 -14.31 -11.07
N PHE A 71 -7.90 -15.25 -11.43
CA PHE A 71 -7.54 -16.67 -11.57
C PHE A 71 -6.52 -16.93 -12.68
N GLU A 72 -6.67 -16.27 -13.84
CA GLU A 72 -5.66 -16.38 -14.90
C GLU A 72 -4.35 -15.71 -14.48
N GLY A 73 -4.41 -14.59 -13.77
CA GLY A 73 -3.23 -13.94 -13.21
C GLY A 73 -2.43 -14.90 -12.31
N ILE A 74 -3.11 -15.61 -11.40
CA ILE A 74 -2.50 -16.63 -10.52
C ILE A 74 -1.88 -17.77 -11.35
N ALA A 75 -2.57 -18.25 -12.39
CA ALA A 75 -2.05 -19.32 -13.27
C ALA A 75 -0.80 -18.86 -14.03
N VAL A 76 -0.79 -17.66 -14.62
CA VAL A 76 0.38 -17.08 -15.30
C VAL A 76 1.55 -16.91 -14.35
N TRP A 77 1.28 -16.43 -13.11
CA TRP A 77 2.30 -16.28 -12.10
C TRP A 77 2.90 -17.64 -11.66
N ALA A 78 2.08 -18.66 -11.44
CA ALA A 78 2.55 -20.00 -11.13
C ALA A 78 3.50 -20.57 -12.21
N GLU A 79 3.22 -20.31 -13.50
CA GLU A 79 4.12 -20.64 -14.61
C GLU A 79 5.45 -19.84 -14.51
N ARG A 80 5.39 -18.55 -14.15
CA ARG A 80 6.57 -17.68 -14.02
C ARG A 80 7.44 -18.07 -12.83
N VAL A 81 6.85 -18.44 -11.69
CA VAL A 81 7.58 -18.88 -10.47
C VAL A 81 8.57 -20.00 -10.78
N ALA A 82 8.20 -20.94 -11.66
CA ALA A 82 9.08 -22.05 -12.04
C ALA A 82 10.43 -21.60 -12.67
N THR A 83 10.47 -20.38 -13.22
CA THR A 83 11.64 -19.82 -13.92
C THR A 83 12.29 -18.64 -13.20
N LEU A 84 11.84 -18.31 -11.98
CA LEU A 84 12.44 -17.22 -11.19
C LEU A 84 13.89 -17.54 -10.82
N SER A 85 14.71 -16.51 -10.79
CA SER A 85 16.01 -16.53 -10.11
C SER A 85 16.08 -15.39 -9.09
N VAL A 86 16.95 -15.52 -8.10
CA VAL A 86 17.20 -14.47 -7.09
C VAL A 86 17.63 -13.18 -7.79
N ASP A 87 18.54 -13.26 -8.77
CA ASP A 87 19.05 -12.07 -9.50
C ASP A 87 17.95 -11.36 -10.30
N ASP A 88 17.03 -12.11 -10.93
CA ASP A 88 15.89 -11.54 -11.66
C ASP A 88 14.98 -10.76 -10.70
N VAL A 89 14.61 -11.34 -9.57
CA VAL A 89 13.78 -10.68 -8.56
C VAL A 89 14.48 -9.43 -8.04
N LEU A 90 15.76 -9.52 -7.66
CA LEU A 90 16.54 -8.37 -7.17
C LEU A 90 16.59 -7.24 -8.20
N ALA A 91 16.85 -7.53 -9.48
CA ALA A 91 16.94 -6.52 -10.52
C ALA A 91 15.65 -5.74 -10.68
N ARG A 92 14.50 -6.44 -10.80
CA ARG A 92 13.17 -5.84 -10.96
C ARG A 92 12.74 -5.05 -9.73
N THR A 93 12.92 -5.62 -8.56
CA THR A 93 12.53 -4.98 -7.31
C THR A 93 13.36 -3.73 -7.02
N ARG A 94 14.68 -3.74 -7.23
CA ARG A 94 15.52 -2.54 -7.11
C ARG A 94 15.06 -1.40 -8.03
N GLN A 95 14.58 -1.73 -9.22
CA GLN A 95 14.05 -0.72 -10.14
C GLN A 95 12.76 -0.09 -9.57
N VAL A 96 11.80 -0.91 -9.13
CA VAL A 96 10.53 -0.40 -8.59
C VAL A 96 10.73 0.33 -7.26
N LEU A 97 11.61 -0.12 -6.37
CA LEU A 97 11.92 0.62 -5.14
C LEU A 97 12.51 2.01 -5.42
N ARG A 98 13.31 2.17 -6.48
CA ARG A 98 13.76 3.51 -6.90
C ARG A 98 12.62 4.38 -7.39
N TRP A 99 11.64 3.81 -8.09
CA TRP A 99 10.43 4.55 -8.48
C TRP A 99 9.63 4.96 -7.26
N GLN A 100 9.39 4.03 -6.33
CA GLN A 100 8.68 4.30 -5.09
C GLN A 100 9.38 5.37 -4.25
N LEU A 101 10.70 5.30 -4.10
CA LEU A 101 11.47 6.31 -3.39
C LEU A 101 11.34 7.70 -4.06
N ALA A 102 11.39 7.78 -5.40
CA ALA A 102 11.15 9.01 -6.13
C ALA A 102 9.71 9.54 -5.97
N HIS A 103 8.75 8.65 -5.72
CA HIS A 103 7.37 8.99 -5.37
C HIS A 103 7.18 9.33 -3.87
N GLY A 104 8.23 9.23 -3.06
CA GLY A 104 8.19 9.56 -1.64
C GLY A 104 7.81 8.39 -0.72
N VAL A 105 7.77 7.17 -1.23
CA VAL A 105 7.53 5.96 -0.43
C VAL A 105 8.82 5.57 0.28
N GLN A 106 8.78 5.46 1.61
CA GLN A 106 9.93 5.08 2.43
C GLN A 106 9.66 3.85 3.31
N HIS A 107 8.43 3.38 3.37
CA HIS A 107 8.06 2.17 4.10
C HIS A 107 7.15 1.34 3.20
N VAL A 108 7.50 0.08 3.02
CA VAL A 108 6.82 -0.83 2.09
C VAL A 108 6.53 -2.15 2.79
N ARG A 109 5.28 -2.61 2.74
CA ARG A 109 4.91 -3.99 3.05
C ARG A 109 4.71 -4.73 1.73
N THR A 110 5.52 -5.76 1.48
CA THR A 110 5.43 -6.56 0.26
C THR A 110 4.96 -7.98 0.57
N HIS A 111 3.99 -8.47 -0.20
CA HIS A 111 3.53 -9.84 -0.18
C HIS A 111 4.39 -10.66 -1.13
N VAL A 112 5.02 -11.73 -0.61
CA VAL A 112 5.97 -12.56 -1.37
C VAL A 112 5.44 -13.96 -1.46
N ASP A 113 5.24 -14.46 -2.68
CA ASP A 113 4.75 -15.81 -2.91
C ASP A 113 5.71 -16.86 -2.35
N VAL A 114 5.19 -17.72 -1.48
CA VAL A 114 5.91 -18.84 -0.88
C VAL A 114 5.55 -20.18 -1.50
N CYS A 115 4.75 -20.21 -2.56
CA CYS A 115 4.46 -21.42 -3.34
C CYS A 115 5.62 -21.80 -4.26
N ASP A 116 6.85 -21.56 -3.83
CA ASP A 116 8.12 -22.00 -4.41
C ASP A 116 8.91 -22.78 -3.36
N PRO A 117 9.14 -24.10 -3.52
CA PRO A 117 9.88 -24.90 -2.53
C PRO A 117 11.27 -24.36 -2.18
N GLU A 118 11.90 -23.62 -3.09
CA GLU A 118 13.21 -22.99 -2.88
C GLU A 118 13.11 -21.59 -2.23
N LEU A 119 11.91 -21.00 -2.19
CA LEU A 119 11.65 -19.65 -1.66
C LEU A 119 12.58 -18.59 -2.26
N ARG A 120 12.81 -18.62 -3.59
CA ARG A 120 13.79 -17.75 -4.29
C ARG A 120 13.43 -16.28 -4.15
N ALA A 121 12.15 -15.94 -4.34
CA ALA A 121 11.68 -14.57 -4.20
C ALA A 121 11.86 -14.05 -2.76
N LEU A 122 11.50 -14.86 -1.77
CA LEU A 122 11.67 -14.49 -0.36
C LEU A 122 13.15 -14.26 -0.02
N ARG A 123 14.06 -15.13 -0.47
CA ARG A 123 15.50 -14.96 -0.26
C ARG A 123 16.01 -13.66 -0.87
N ALA A 124 15.60 -13.34 -2.10
CA ALA A 124 15.93 -12.08 -2.76
C ALA A 124 15.46 -10.87 -1.96
N LEU A 125 14.22 -10.88 -1.46
CA LEU A 125 13.67 -9.73 -0.73
C LEU A 125 14.23 -9.59 0.69
N VAL A 126 14.59 -10.68 1.36
CA VAL A 126 15.33 -10.62 2.63
C VAL A 126 16.72 -10.00 2.43
N GLU A 127 17.43 -10.34 1.35
CA GLU A 127 18.70 -9.70 0.99
C GLU A 127 18.49 -8.20 0.68
N LEU A 128 17.50 -7.89 -0.14
CA LEU A 128 17.22 -6.52 -0.56
C LEU A 128 16.78 -5.63 0.62
N ARG A 129 16.09 -6.18 1.62
CA ARG A 129 15.72 -5.45 2.84
C ARG A 129 16.96 -4.86 3.54
N GLU A 130 18.04 -5.62 3.61
CA GLU A 130 19.29 -5.15 4.21
C GLU A 130 19.99 -4.11 3.32
N GLU A 131 19.98 -4.32 1.99
CA GLU A 131 20.54 -3.37 1.03
C GLU A 131 19.81 -2.02 1.02
N ALA A 132 18.48 -2.04 1.12
CA ALA A 132 17.63 -0.85 1.08
C ALA A 132 17.62 -0.07 2.42
N ARG A 133 18.20 -0.64 3.48
CA ARG A 133 18.21 -0.03 4.82
C ARG A 133 18.73 1.41 4.80
N GLY A 134 18.00 2.32 5.45
CA GLY A 134 18.31 3.75 5.47
C GLY A 134 17.78 4.54 4.25
N LEU A 135 17.15 3.87 3.28
CA LEU A 135 16.42 4.52 2.19
C LEU A 135 14.93 4.12 2.21
N VAL A 136 14.67 2.82 2.22
CA VAL A 136 13.32 2.23 2.28
C VAL A 136 13.32 1.09 3.28
N ASP A 137 12.38 1.10 4.21
CA ASP A 137 12.16 0.00 5.15
C ASP A 137 11.19 -1.00 4.52
N LEU A 138 11.62 -2.26 4.42
CA LEU A 138 10.80 -3.36 3.89
C LEU A 138 10.25 -4.22 5.02
N GLN A 139 8.94 -4.48 4.99
CA GLN A 139 8.25 -5.47 5.79
C GLN A 139 7.73 -6.57 4.86
N ILE A 140 8.14 -7.81 5.08
CA ILE A 140 7.93 -8.95 4.18
C ILE A 140 6.82 -9.83 4.72
N VAL A 141 5.78 -10.05 3.93
CA VAL A 141 4.67 -10.97 4.22
C VAL A 141 4.94 -12.30 3.53
N ALA A 142 4.95 -13.40 4.29
CA ALA A 142 4.90 -14.75 3.71
C ALA A 142 3.49 -14.96 3.13
N PHE A 143 3.38 -14.99 1.81
CA PHE A 143 2.10 -15.02 1.11
C PHE A 143 1.94 -16.31 0.29
N PRO A 144 0.96 -17.18 0.60
CA PRO A 144 0.73 -18.42 -0.12
C PRO A 144 -0.23 -18.19 -1.30
N GLN A 145 0.27 -17.72 -2.45
CA GLN A 145 -0.54 -17.32 -3.62
C GLN A 145 -1.53 -18.41 -4.08
N GLN A 146 -1.21 -19.67 -3.88
CA GLN A 146 -2.06 -20.81 -4.30
C GLN A 146 -2.77 -21.47 -3.10
N GLY A 147 -2.93 -20.75 -1.98
CA GLY A 147 -3.48 -21.27 -0.74
C GLY A 147 -2.44 -21.95 0.14
N VAL A 148 -2.80 -22.14 1.41
CA VAL A 148 -1.98 -22.88 2.40
C VAL A 148 -2.30 -24.37 2.34
N LEU A 149 -3.58 -24.72 2.33
CA LEU A 149 -4.06 -26.12 2.37
C LEU A 149 -4.23 -26.68 0.96
N GLY A 150 -4.60 -25.84 0.00
CA GLY A 150 -4.73 -26.21 -1.40
C GLY A 150 -3.39 -26.48 -2.10
N PHE A 151 -2.27 -25.96 -1.57
CA PHE A 151 -0.93 -26.15 -2.12
C PHE A 151 -0.15 -27.23 -1.36
N ALA A 152 0.45 -28.18 -2.09
CA ALA A 152 1.19 -29.28 -1.50
C ALA A 152 2.39 -28.78 -0.66
N GLY A 153 2.36 -29.03 0.64
CA GLY A 153 3.39 -28.58 1.59
C GLY A 153 3.28 -27.11 2.00
N GLY A 154 2.16 -26.44 1.71
CA GLY A 154 1.99 -25.02 1.99
C GLY A 154 2.24 -24.63 3.45
N GLU A 155 1.71 -25.37 4.42
CA GLU A 155 1.98 -25.12 5.85
C GLU A 155 3.48 -25.16 6.18
N ALA A 156 4.20 -26.14 5.65
CA ALA A 156 5.64 -26.27 5.88
C ALA A 156 6.42 -25.12 5.23
N LEU A 157 6.00 -24.67 4.05
CA LEU A 157 6.59 -23.52 3.35
C LEU A 157 6.34 -22.21 4.10
N MET A 158 5.14 -22.00 4.62
CA MET A 158 4.83 -20.85 5.46
C MET A 158 5.72 -20.80 6.72
N ARG A 159 5.87 -21.91 7.43
CA ARG A 159 6.78 -22.00 8.58
C ARG A 159 8.24 -21.74 8.18
N LYS A 160 8.69 -22.31 7.05
CA LYS A 160 10.04 -22.08 6.51
C LYS A 160 10.25 -20.61 6.13
N ALA A 161 9.23 -19.95 5.56
CA ALA A 161 9.29 -18.53 5.21
C ALA A 161 9.45 -17.64 6.46
N VAL A 162 8.70 -17.91 7.51
CA VAL A 162 8.87 -17.21 8.81
C VAL A 162 10.26 -17.42 9.37
N ALA A 163 10.77 -18.65 9.36
CA ALA A 163 12.12 -18.96 9.83
C ALA A 163 13.23 -18.30 9.00
N LEU A 164 12.97 -17.99 7.71
CA LEU A 164 13.90 -17.27 6.82
C LEU A 164 13.83 -15.76 6.96
N GLY A 165 12.89 -15.22 7.74
CA GLY A 165 12.84 -13.80 8.07
C GLY A 165 11.67 -13.02 7.45
N ALA A 166 10.56 -13.70 7.13
CA ALA A 166 9.30 -12.98 6.89
C ALA A 166 8.82 -12.32 8.20
N ASP A 167 8.32 -11.09 8.08
CA ASP A 167 7.91 -10.25 9.22
C ASP A 167 6.42 -10.36 9.56
N VAL A 168 5.63 -10.85 8.59
CA VAL A 168 4.17 -10.90 8.65
C VAL A 168 3.68 -12.22 8.05
N VAL A 169 2.62 -12.79 8.61
CA VAL A 169 1.98 -14.00 8.08
C VAL A 169 0.81 -13.60 7.18
N GLY A 170 0.82 -14.04 5.94
CA GLY A 170 -0.21 -13.84 4.95
C GLY A 170 -1.21 -14.99 4.82
N GLY A 171 -2.09 -14.89 3.82
CA GLY A 171 -3.08 -15.90 3.47
C GLY A 171 -3.96 -15.45 2.31
N ILE A 172 -4.68 -16.38 1.71
CA ILE A 172 -5.65 -16.16 0.63
C ILE A 172 -6.84 -17.15 0.76
N PRO A 173 -7.67 -17.01 1.82
CA PRO A 173 -8.66 -18.02 2.17
C PRO A 173 -9.74 -18.25 1.11
N HIS A 174 -10.03 -17.26 0.28
CA HIS A 174 -11.01 -17.37 -0.80
C HIS A 174 -10.51 -18.16 -2.02
N TYR A 175 -9.23 -18.54 -2.04
CA TYR A 175 -8.62 -19.38 -3.07
C TYR A 175 -8.46 -20.84 -2.62
N GLU A 176 -8.72 -21.16 -1.35
CA GLU A 176 -8.74 -22.53 -0.87
C GLU A 176 -9.87 -23.35 -1.53
N LEU A 177 -9.76 -24.69 -1.51
CA LEU A 177 -10.71 -25.56 -2.23
C LEU A 177 -12.14 -25.50 -1.67
N THR A 178 -12.27 -25.35 -0.36
CA THR A 178 -13.57 -25.26 0.32
C THR A 178 -13.61 -24.05 1.26
N ARG A 179 -14.80 -23.65 1.66
CA ARG A 179 -14.99 -22.65 2.70
C ARG A 179 -14.37 -23.06 4.03
N GLU A 180 -14.45 -24.33 4.36
CA GLU A 180 -13.89 -24.92 5.58
C GLU A 180 -12.36 -24.85 5.56
N ASP A 181 -11.73 -25.15 4.42
CA ASP A 181 -10.29 -24.98 4.23
C ASP A 181 -9.88 -23.51 4.34
N GLY A 182 -10.67 -22.61 3.76
CA GLY A 182 -10.45 -21.17 3.91
C GLY A 182 -10.50 -20.69 5.38
N VAL A 183 -11.45 -21.19 6.17
CA VAL A 183 -11.49 -20.93 7.62
C VAL A 183 -10.26 -21.51 8.33
N ALA A 184 -9.89 -22.75 7.99
CA ALA A 184 -8.73 -23.42 8.59
C ALA A 184 -7.42 -22.71 8.21
N SER A 185 -7.27 -22.21 6.98
CA SER A 185 -6.10 -21.44 6.55
C SER A 185 -5.96 -20.10 7.30
N VAL A 186 -7.06 -19.40 7.55
CA VAL A 186 -7.06 -18.21 8.44
C VAL A 186 -6.61 -18.59 9.84
N GLN A 187 -7.16 -19.64 10.43
CA GLN A 187 -6.79 -20.09 11.77
C GLN A 187 -5.32 -20.50 11.87
N PHE A 188 -4.80 -21.17 10.84
CA PHE A 188 -3.38 -21.51 10.71
C PHE A 188 -2.50 -20.24 10.68
N ALA A 189 -2.85 -19.24 9.85
CA ALA A 189 -2.09 -17.99 9.75
C ALA A 189 -2.03 -17.27 11.11
N PHE A 190 -3.14 -17.21 11.83
CA PHE A 190 -3.19 -16.61 13.16
C PHE A 190 -2.38 -17.39 14.20
N ALA A 191 -2.43 -18.73 14.17
CA ALA A 191 -1.66 -19.57 15.08
C ALA A 191 -0.15 -19.42 14.83
N LEU A 192 0.29 -19.42 13.57
CA LEU A 192 1.68 -19.21 13.20
C LEU A 192 2.17 -17.79 13.59
N ALA A 193 1.35 -16.76 13.38
CA ALA A 193 1.69 -15.40 13.78
C ALA A 193 1.81 -15.26 15.32
N GLU A 194 0.91 -15.91 16.07
CA GLU A 194 0.94 -15.92 17.54
C GLU A 194 2.18 -16.63 18.07
N GLU A 195 2.53 -17.80 17.51
CA GLU A 195 3.72 -18.59 17.86
C GLU A 195 5.02 -17.77 17.75
N HIS A 196 5.11 -16.90 16.76
CA HIS A 196 6.30 -16.09 16.47
C HIS A 196 6.18 -14.60 16.87
N GLY A 197 5.09 -14.19 17.48
CA GLY A 197 4.85 -12.79 17.85
C GLY A 197 4.67 -11.83 16.65
N LEU A 198 4.31 -12.35 15.47
CA LEU A 198 4.21 -11.59 14.22
C LEU A 198 2.84 -10.93 14.04
N ARG A 199 2.72 -10.10 13.00
CA ARG A 199 1.49 -9.53 12.47
C ARG A 199 0.84 -10.48 11.47
N VAL A 200 -0.41 -10.22 11.13
CA VAL A 200 -1.16 -10.93 10.09
C VAL A 200 -1.61 -9.94 9.02
N ASP A 201 -1.46 -10.28 7.74
CA ASP A 201 -2.01 -9.53 6.61
C ASP A 201 -2.48 -10.49 5.52
N ILE A 202 -3.79 -10.60 5.36
CA ILE A 202 -4.44 -11.62 4.52
C ILE A 202 -5.14 -10.95 3.34
N HIS A 203 -4.90 -11.45 2.11
CA HIS A 203 -5.77 -11.21 0.96
C HIS A 203 -7.13 -11.81 1.27
N CYS A 204 -8.05 -11.00 1.73
CA CYS A 204 -9.29 -11.45 2.30
C CYS A 204 -10.46 -11.08 1.40
N ASP A 205 -11.28 -12.08 1.04
CA ASP A 205 -12.52 -11.86 0.29
C ASP A 205 -12.31 -11.01 -0.98
N GLU A 206 -11.17 -11.23 -1.68
CA GLU A 206 -10.86 -10.59 -2.96
C GLU A 206 -11.56 -11.35 -4.09
N THR A 207 -12.86 -11.25 -4.11
CA THR A 207 -13.71 -11.95 -5.07
C THR A 207 -15.02 -11.20 -5.26
N ASP A 208 -15.72 -11.53 -6.33
CA ASP A 208 -17.08 -11.08 -6.59
C ASP A 208 -18.16 -11.92 -5.86
N ASP A 209 -17.76 -13.03 -5.25
CA ASP A 209 -18.67 -13.91 -4.49
C ASP A 209 -19.01 -13.30 -3.12
N ASP A 210 -20.27 -12.92 -2.91
CA ASP A 210 -20.76 -12.36 -1.64
C ASP A 210 -20.91 -13.41 -0.52
N HIS A 211 -20.66 -14.69 -0.82
CA HIS A 211 -20.54 -15.77 0.17
C HIS A 211 -19.12 -15.92 0.73
N ALA A 212 -18.10 -15.35 0.09
CA ALA A 212 -16.77 -15.21 0.68
C ALA A 212 -16.83 -14.22 1.84
N ARG A 213 -16.69 -14.71 3.08
CA ARG A 213 -16.90 -13.98 4.34
C ARG A 213 -15.83 -14.27 5.37
N PHE A 214 -14.57 -14.42 4.91
CA PHE A 214 -13.46 -14.75 5.79
C PHE A 214 -13.03 -13.59 6.68
N VAL A 215 -13.36 -12.35 6.30
CA VAL A 215 -13.12 -11.18 7.16
C VAL A 215 -13.86 -11.27 8.50
N GLU A 216 -15.01 -11.96 8.58
CA GLU A 216 -15.67 -12.21 9.87
C GLU A 216 -14.88 -13.20 10.74
N VAL A 217 -14.23 -14.19 10.11
CA VAL A 217 -13.34 -15.14 10.79
C VAL A 217 -12.10 -14.41 11.32
N MET A 218 -11.49 -13.56 10.50
CA MET A 218 -10.36 -12.71 10.92
C MET A 218 -10.73 -11.82 12.12
N ALA A 219 -11.88 -11.16 12.08
CA ALA A 219 -12.36 -10.34 13.20
C ALA A 219 -12.55 -11.17 14.47
N ALA A 220 -13.12 -12.37 14.35
CA ALA A 220 -13.32 -13.27 15.48
C ALA A 220 -11.99 -13.77 16.06
N GLU A 221 -11.06 -14.24 15.23
CA GLU A 221 -9.74 -14.70 15.68
C GLU A 221 -8.92 -13.57 16.30
N THR A 222 -8.99 -12.36 15.74
CA THR A 222 -8.34 -11.17 16.32
C THR A 222 -8.82 -10.89 17.75
N ILE A 223 -10.15 -10.94 17.97
CA ILE A 223 -10.73 -10.73 19.31
C ILE A 223 -10.32 -11.85 20.25
N LYS A 224 -10.46 -13.11 19.83
CA LYS A 224 -10.16 -14.27 20.67
C LYS A 224 -8.69 -14.33 21.12
N ARG A 225 -7.76 -13.94 20.24
CA ARG A 225 -6.31 -13.99 20.48
C ARG A 225 -5.71 -12.68 21.00
N GLY A 226 -6.52 -11.61 21.19
CA GLY A 226 -6.03 -10.31 21.64
C GLY A 226 -5.06 -9.64 20.69
N MET A 227 -5.21 -9.83 19.37
CA MET A 227 -4.31 -9.31 18.35
C MET A 227 -4.73 -7.96 17.76
N SER A 228 -5.54 -7.18 18.49
CA SER A 228 -5.99 -5.84 18.05
C SER A 228 -4.82 -4.96 17.61
N GLY A 229 -4.96 -4.26 16.48
CA GLY A 229 -3.92 -3.41 15.89
C GLY A 229 -2.75 -4.15 15.25
N ARG A 230 -2.83 -5.50 15.15
CA ARG A 230 -1.77 -6.33 14.55
C ARG A 230 -2.24 -7.12 13.32
N VAL A 231 -3.49 -6.96 12.93
CA VAL A 231 -4.13 -7.71 11.84
C VAL A 231 -4.65 -6.77 10.78
N THR A 232 -4.32 -7.05 9.53
CA THR A 232 -4.81 -6.34 8.33
C THR A 232 -5.61 -7.30 7.48
N ALA A 233 -6.80 -6.88 7.03
CA ALA A 233 -7.55 -7.54 5.97
C ALA A 233 -7.41 -6.69 4.70
N SER A 234 -6.76 -7.24 3.69
CA SER A 234 -6.52 -6.58 2.41
C SER A 234 -7.63 -6.93 1.41
N HIS A 235 -7.95 -6.00 0.49
CA HIS A 235 -8.98 -6.04 -0.56
C HIS A 235 -10.42 -6.02 -0.01
N THR A 236 -10.92 -7.12 0.50
CA THR A 236 -12.29 -7.32 1.00
C THR A 236 -13.38 -6.86 0.02
N THR A 237 -13.16 -7.07 -1.28
CA THR A 237 -14.04 -6.58 -2.36
C THR A 237 -15.44 -7.16 -2.31
N ALA A 238 -15.58 -8.42 -1.85
CA ALA A 238 -16.87 -9.07 -1.64
C ALA A 238 -17.80 -8.29 -0.71
N MET A 239 -17.23 -7.51 0.25
CA MET A 239 -18.05 -6.66 1.14
C MET A 239 -18.89 -5.64 0.39
N GLY A 240 -18.46 -5.20 -0.79
CA GLY A 240 -19.24 -4.31 -1.66
C GLY A 240 -20.61 -4.88 -2.02
N SER A 241 -20.74 -6.20 -2.07
CA SER A 241 -21.93 -6.93 -2.44
C SER A 241 -22.73 -7.50 -1.25
N TYR A 242 -22.23 -7.41 -0.01
CA TYR A 242 -22.93 -7.92 1.15
C TYR A 242 -24.25 -7.19 1.40
N GLY A 243 -25.28 -7.94 1.81
CA GLY A 243 -26.54 -7.36 2.26
C GLY A 243 -26.34 -6.39 3.43
N ALA A 244 -27.08 -5.28 3.45
CA ALA A 244 -26.89 -4.17 4.39
C ALA A 244 -26.88 -4.59 5.87
N ALA A 245 -27.78 -5.48 6.28
CA ALA A 245 -27.87 -5.94 7.68
C ALA A 245 -26.64 -6.73 8.11
N TYR A 246 -26.12 -7.60 7.23
CA TYR A 246 -24.89 -8.34 7.48
C TYR A 246 -23.67 -7.42 7.52
N ALA A 247 -23.52 -6.51 6.53
CA ALA A 247 -22.43 -5.55 6.47
C ALA A 247 -22.41 -4.66 7.73
N TYR A 248 -23.55 -4.15 8.18
CA TYR A 248 -23.65 -3.34 9.41
C TYR A 248 -23.13 -4.08 10.64
N ARG A 249 -23.53 -5.33 10.85
CA ARG A 249 -23.04 -6.17 11.95
C ARG A 249 -21.54 -6.42 11.84
N LEU A 250 -21.08 -6.78 10.63
CA LEU A 250 -19.68 -7.12 10.37
C LEU A 250 -18.75 -5.94 10.61
N ILE A 251 -19.08 -4.75 10.08
CA ILE A 251 -18.28 -3.52 10.26
C ILE A 251 -18.07 -3.20 11.75
N ARG A 252 -19.12 -3.37 12.58
CA ARG A 252 -18.99 -3.19 14.03
C ARG A 252 -18.03 -4.21 14.66
N ASN A 253 -18.04 -5.45 14.19
CA ASN A 253 -17.09 -6.47 14.66
C ASN A 253 -15.65 -6.17 14.22
N ILE A 254 -15.46 -5.70 12.98
CA ILE A 254 -14.17 -5.24 12.47
C ILE A 254 -13.63 -4.10 13.34
N ALA A 255 -14.44 -3.09 13.60
CA ALA A 255 -14.07 -1.96 14.46
C ALA A 255 -13.72 -2.42 15.88
N ARG A 256 -14.55 -3.28 16.49
CA ARG A 256 -14.32 -3.86 17.83
C ARG A 256 -13.04 -4.69 17.89
N ALA A 257 -12.72 -5.42 16.82
CA ALA A 257 -11.50 -6.22 16.73
C ALA A 257 -10.25 -5.34 16.57
N GLY A 258 -10.42 -4.10 16.13
CA GLY A 258 -9.29 -3.21 15.81
C GLY A 258 -8.50 -3.70 14.61
N LEU A 259 -9.20 -4.26 13.59
CA LEU A 259 -8.59 -4.62 12.33
C LEU A 259 -8.21 -3.36 11.54
N HIS A 260 -7.08 -3.43 10.86
CA HIS A 260 -6.77 -2.54 9.75
C HIS A 260 -7.34 -3.12 8.45
N MET A 261 -7.73 -2.23 7.54
CA MET A 261 -8.18 -2.60 6.20
C MET A 261 -7.25 -1.96 5.18
N THR A 262 -6.86 -2.69 4.14
CA THR A 262 -6.13 -2.12 2.99
C THR A 262 -6.98 -2.31 1.74
N VAL A 263 -7.20 -1.22 0.99
CA VAL A 263 -7.91 -1.25 -0.29
C VAL A 263 -6.93 -1.00 -1.42
N ASN A 264 -7.04 -1.79 -2.49
CA ASN A 264 -6.14 -1.76 -3.65
C ASN A 264 -6.95 -1.39 -4.90
N PRO A 265 -7.32 -0.10 -5.06
CA PRO A 265 -8.32 0.32 -6.04
C PRO A 265 -7.88 0.14 -7.49
N LEU A 266 -6.58 0.15 -7.77
CA LEU A 266 -6.05 -0.04 -9.13
C LEU A 266 -6.32 -1.45 -9.64
N ASP A 267 -5.90 -2.45 -8.88
CA ASP A 267 -6.08 -3.87 -9.21
C ASP A 267 -7.54 -4.27 -9.16
N ASN A 268 -8.21 -3.95 -8.05
CA ASN A 268 -9.57 -4.41 -7.84
C ASN A 268 -10.58 -3.82 -8.84
N ALA A 269 -10.37 -2.59 -9.33
CA ALA A 269 -11.19 -2.01 -10.39
C ALA A 269 -11.02 -2.74 -11.75
N VAL A 270 -9.89 -3.40 -11.97
CA VAL A 270 -9.59 -4.15 -13.19
C VAL A 270 -9.98 -5.62 -13.05
N LEU A 271 -9.74 -6.23 -11.90
CA LEU A 271 -9.93 -7.66 -11.66
C LEU A 271 -11.38 -8.04 -11.34
N GLN A 272 -12.10 -7.18 -10.61
CA GLN A 272 -13.48 -7.45 -10.18
C GLN A 272 -14.52 -7.09 -11.25
N GLY A 273 -15.71 -7.66 -11.13
CA GLY A 273 -16.82 -7.44 -12.05
C GLY A 273 -16.68 -8.16 -13.40
N ARG A 274 -15.69 -9.05 -13.55
CA ARG A 274 -15.45 -9.77 -14.82
C ARG A 274 -16.56 -10.74 -15.19
N PHE A 275 -17.34 -11.19 -14.22
CA PHE A 275 -18.48 -12.08 -14.43
C PHE A 275 -19.84 -11.35 -14.42
N ASP A 276 -19.85 -10.03 -14.17
CA ASP A 276 -21.06 -9.24 -14.16
C ASP A 276 -21.57 -8.97 -15.58
N THR A 277 -22.86 -9.13 -15.77
CA THR A 277 -23.53 -8.81 -17.06
C THR A 277 -24.20 -7.43 -17.05
N GLY A 278 -24.43 -6.86 -15.89
CA GLY A 278 -24.93 -5.50 -15.65
C GLY A 278 -25.85 -5.41 -14.41
N PRO A 279 -25.70 -4.37 -13.60
CA PRO A 279 -24.61 -3.40 -13.63
C PRO A 279 -23.28 -4.01 -13.19
N VAL A 280 -22.16 -3.55 -13.76
CA VAL A 280 -20.82 -4.00 -13.37
C VAL A 280 -20.42 -3.34 -12.08
N ARG A 281 -19.99 -4.13 -11.08
CA ARG A 281 -19.50 -3.63 -9.80
C ARG A 281 -18.14 -2.93 -9.93
N ARG A 282 -17.81 -2.05 -9.00
CA ARG A 282 -16.55 -1.27 -9.02
C ARG A 282 -15.36 -1.97 -8.36
N GLY A 283 -15.57 -3.16 -7.79
CA GLY A 283 -14.50 -3.91 -7.14
C GLY A 283 -13.99 -3.30 -5.84
N LEU A 284 -14.80 -2.56 -5.10
CA LEU A 284 -14.40 -1.95 -3.84
C LEU A 284 -15.15 -2.51 -2.64
N THR A 285 -14.44 -2.57 -1.51
CA THR A 285 -15.04 -2.70 -0.19
C THR A 285 -15.83 -1.43 0.22
N ARG A 286 -16.48 -1.46 1.37
CA ARG A 286 -17.33 -0.38 1.90
C ARG A 286 -16.52 0.70 2.64
N VAL A 287 -15.63 1.39 1.93
CA VAL A 287 -14.67 2.34 2.50
C VAL A 287 -15.32 3.38 3.40
N LYS A 288 -16.36 4.07 2.92
CA LYS A 288 -17.06 5.12 3.69
C LYS A 288 -17.68 4.59 4.99
N GLU A 289 -18.32 3.43 4.93
CA GLU A 289 -18.97 2.81 6.08
C GLU A 289 -17.94 2.32 7.12
N LEU A 290 -16.82 1.76 6.66
CA LEU A 290 -15.70 1.35 7.50
C LEU A 290 -15.08 2.57 8.23
N GLN A 291 -14.77 3.64 7.49
CA GLN A 291 -14.23 4.86 8.08
C GLN A 291 -15.21 5.52 9.07
N ALA A 292 -16.51 5.56 8.73
CA ALA A 292 -17.53 6.09 9.62
C ALA A 292 -17.66 5.30 10.93
N ALA A 293 -17.31 4.02 10.91
CA ALA A 293 -17.24 3.17 12.10
C ALA A 293 -15.90 3.25 12.86
N GLY A 294 -14.97 4.12 12.44
CA GLY A 294 -13.66 4.31 13.07
C GLY A 294 -12.63 3.24 12.70
N VAL A 295 -12.87 2.45 11.64
CA VAL A 295 -11.91 1.47 11.15
C VAL A 295 -10.78 2.20 10.41
N ASN A 296 -9.53 1.83 10.69
CA ASN A 296 -8.38 2.32 9.95
C ASN A 296 -8.34 1.70 8.55
N VAL A 297 -8.48 2.52 7.51
CA VAL A 297 -8.46 2.09 6.10
C VAL A 297 -7.28 2.75 5.39
N ALA A 298 -6.35 1.93 4.91
CA ALA A 298 -5.20 2.30 4.12
C ALA A 298 -5.45 2.04 2.62
N VAL A 299 -4.65 2.68 1.76
CA VAL A 299 -4.62 2.45 0.32
C VAL A 299 -3.28 1.86 -0.08
N GLY A 300 -3.30 0.72 -0.76
CA GLY A 300 -2.16 0.09 -1.40
C GLY A 300 -2.20 0.27 -2.93
N HIS A 301 -1.03 0.17 -3.53
CA HIS A 301 -0.89 0.18 -4.99
C HIS A 301 -1.08 -1.22 -5.59
N ASP A 302 -0.70 -2.26 -4.82
CA ASP A 302 -0.75 -3.67 -5.16
C ASP A 302 0.26 -4.07 -6.25
N SER A 303 -0.15 -4.05 -7.49
CA SER A 303 0.62 -4.53 -8.64
C SER A 303 1.31 -3.41 -9.41
N VAL A 304 2.48 -3.71 -9.99
CA VAL A 304 3.23 -2.81 -10.88
C VAL A 304 3.67 -3.59 -12.12
N MET A 305 2.91 -3.51 -13.19
CA MET A 305 3.22 -4.14 -14.48
C MET A 305 3.47 -5.65 -14.33
N ASP A 306 2.50 -6.34 -13.75
CA ASP A 306 2.55 -7.78 -13.49
C ASP A 306 1.35 -8.52 -14.13
N PRO A 307 1.16 -9.85 -13.90
CA PRO A 307 0.07 -10.60 -14.52
C PRO A 307 -1.33 -10.16 -14.14
N TRP A 308 -1.54 -9.44 -13.05
CA TRP A 308 -2.86 -8.97 -12.61
C TRP A 308 -3.17 -7.57 -13.09
N TYR A 309 -2.17 -6.68 -13.08
CA TYR A 309 -2.34 -5.29 -13.46
C TYR A 309 -1.19 -4.81 -14.38
N PRO A 310 -1.44 -4.64 -15.69
CA PRO A 310 -0.39 -4.32 -16.66
C PRO A 310 0.11 -2.88 -16.61
N LEU A 311 -0.46 -2.07 -15.75
CA LEU A 311 -0.13 -0.65 -15.55
C LEU A 311 0.57 -0.46 -14.21
N GLY A 312 0.55 0.77 -13.71
CA GLY A 312 1.08 1.11 -12.39
C GLY A 312 2.49 1.66 -12.42
N SER A 313 2.72 2.56 -11.50
CA SER A 313 3.99 3.27 -11.36
C SER A 313 4.61 3.13 -9.95
N GLY A 314 3.93 2.42 -9.03
CA GLY A 314 4.32 2.34 -7.63
C GLY A 314 4.07 3.65 -6.85
N ASP A 315 3.20 4.54 -7.34
CA ASP A 315 2.81 5.78 -6.66
C ASP A 315 1.49 5.61 -5.89
N PRO A 316 1.48 5.54 -4.54
CA PRO A 316 0.25 5.42 -3.76
C PRO A 316 -0.74 6.57 -3.97
N MET A 317 -0.26 7.76 -4.36
CA MET A 317 -1.17 8.87 -4.70
C MET A 317 -1.99 8.59 -5.94
N GLN A 318 -1.49 7.81 -6.91
CA GLN A 318 -2.26 7.34 -8.06
C GLN A 318 -3.40 6.41 -7.61
N ALA A 319 -3.12 5.50 -6.70
CA ALA A 319 -4.14 4.62 -6.13
C ALA A 319 -5.21 5.42 -5.36
N ALA A 320 -4.78 6.41 -4.55
CA ALA A 320 -5.70 7.32 -3.85
C ALA A 320 -6.56 8.14 -4.83
N PHE A 321 -6.01 8.60 -5.96
CA PHE A 321 -6.74 9.31 -7.01
C PHE A 321 -7.83 8.43 -7.63
N VAL A 322 -7.52 7.18 -7.96
CA VAL A 322 -8.52 6.25 -8.49
C VAL A 322 -9.59 5.96 -7.43
N LEU A 323 -9.18 5.75 -6.17
CA LEU A 323 -10.14 5.55 -5.07
C LEU A 323 -11.10 6.74 -4.91
N ALA A 324 -10.61 7.98 -5.08
CA ALA A 324 -11.48 9.16 -5.04
C ALA A 324 -12.67 9.03 -6.01
N HIS A 325 -12.41 8.54 -7.22
CA HIS A 325 -13.41 8.41 -8.29
C HIS A 325 -14.35 7.21 -8.04
N ILE A 326 -13.79 6.01 -7.93
CA ILE A 326 -14.61 4.79 -7.83
C ILE A 326 -15.26 4.62 -6.45
N GLY A 327 -14.66 5.22 -5.39
CA GLY A 327 -15.20 5.25 -4.03
C GLY A 327 -16.13 6.43 -3.75
N HIS A 328 -16.29 7.37 -4.74
CA HIS A 328 -17.05 8.61 -4.57
C HIS A 328 -16.58 9.47 -3.39
N LEU A 329 -15.26 9.57 -3.21
CA LEU A 329 -14.62 10.36 -2.16
C LEU A 329 -14.18 11.71 -2.76
N SER A 330 -15.12 12.62 -2.98
CA SER A 330 -14.89 13.91 -3.67
C SER A 330 -15.19 15.15 -2.83
N GLY A 331 -15.67 14.98 -1.60
CA GLY A 331 -15.82 16.08 -0.63
C GLY A 331 -14.46 16.56 -0.12
N ASP A 332 -14.38 17.82 0.29
CA ASP A 332 -13.12 18.44 0.72
C ASP A 332 -12.43 17.68 1.87
N GLU A 333 -13.19 17.26 2.89
CA GLU A 333 -12.68 16.40 3.97
C GLU A 333 -12.27 15.01 3.49
N GLU A 334 -13.01 14.44 2.52
CA GLU A 334 -12.68 13.15 1.94
C GLU A 334 -11.37 13.20 1.16
N LEU A 335 -11.11 14.29 0.40
CA LEU A 335 -9.86 14.50 -0.33
C LEU A 335 -8.66 14.61 0.63
N ARG A 336 -8.81 15.37 1.74
CA ARG A 336 -7.78 15.42 2.78
C ARG A 336 -7.53 14.05 3.39
N ARG A 337 -8.59 13.30 3.66
CA ARG A 337 -8.51 11.94 4.23
C ARG A 337 -7.80 10.95 3.30
N LEU A 338 -7.94 11.07 1.97
CA LEU A 338 -7.22 10.23 1.01
C LEU A 338 -5.70 10.34 1.16
N VAL A 339 -5.16 11.53 1.47
CA VAL A 339 -3.72 11.67 1.73
C VAL A 339 -3.33 10.96 3.03
N SER A 340 -4.18 10.98 4.05
CA SER A 340 -3.94 10.20 5.27
C SER A 340 -3.99 8.69 5.03
N MET A 341 -4.75 8.24 4.02
CA MET A 341 -4.85 6.82 3.66
C MET A 341 -3.60 6.27 2.94
N VAL A 342 -2.68 7.14 2.50
CA VAL A 342 -1.37 6.77 1.93
C VAL A 342 -0.20 7.21 2.80
N THR A 343 -0.46 7.73 4.00
CA THR A 343 0.55 8.20 4.97
C THR A 343 0.30 7.58 6.35
N THR A 344 -0.49 8.23 7.19
CA THR A 344 -0.68 7.84 8.60
C THR A 344 -1.49 6.56 8.77
N ALA A 345 -2.47 6.30 7.92
CA ALA A 345 -3.28 5.07 8.03
C ALA A 345 -2.46 3.80 7.75
N PRO A 346 -1.69 3.72 6.63
CA PRO A 346 -0.83 2.57 6.42
C PRO A 346 0.34 2.50 7.42
N ALA A 347 0.86 3.63 7.90
CA ALA A 347 1.87 3.62 8.96
C ALA A 347 1.36 2.92 10.23
N ALA A 348 0.12 3.17 10.63
CA ALA A 348 -0.53 2.47 11.74
C ALA A 348 -0.70 0.97 11.44
N ALA A 349 -1.11 0.59 10.21
CA ALA A 349 -1.26 -0.81 9.80
C ALA A 349 0.07 -1.56 9.82
N LEU A 350 1.16 -0.93 9.42
CA LEU A 350 2.51 -1.50 9.50
C LEU A 350 3.04 -1.53 10.94
N GLY A 351 2.48 -0.71 11.83
CA GLY A 351 2.94 -0.58 13.22
C GLY A 351 4.20 0.27 13.37
N LEU A 352 4.35 1.30 12.54
CA LEU A 352 5.48 2.21 12.60
C LEU A 352 5.37 3.12 13.84
N ALA A 353 6.26 2.92 14.81
CA ALA A 353 6.21 3.64 16.09
C ALA A 353 6.75 5.07 15.99
N ASP A 354 7.78 5.29 15.17
CA ASP A 354 8.47 6.59 15.03
C ASP A 354 8.18 7.19 13.64
N TYR A 355 6.91 7.56 13.41
CA TYR A 355 6.42 8.06 12.13
C TYR A 355 5.71 9.40 12.31
N GLY A 356 5.89 10.32 11.34
CA GLY A 356 5.23 11.62 11.31
C GLY A 356 6.17 12.81 11.54
N ILE A 357 5.69 14.01 11.18
CA ILE A 357 6.43 15.27 11.35
C ILE A 357 6.19 15.78 12.77
N ARG A 358 7.16 15.65 13.63
CA ARG A 358 7.09 16.08 15.05
C ARG A 358 8.48 16.35 15.61
N LEU A 359 8.59 17.25 16.56
CA LEU A 359 9.85 17.55 17.26
C LEU A 359 10.45 16.28 17.87
N GLY A 360 11.75 16.10 17.67
CA GLY A 360 12.50 14.93 18.11
C GLY A 360 12.28 13.68 17.24
N GLY A 361 11.32 13.69 16.31
CA GLY A 361 11.08 12.60 15.36
C GLY A 361 12.10 12.58 14.22
N PRO A 362 12.19 11.47 13.44
CA PRO A 362 13.04 11.41 12.27
C PRO A 362 12.62 12.46 11.25
N ALA A 363 13.60 13.12 10.63
CA ALA A 363 13.35 14.14 9.61
C ALA A 363 13.10 13.50 8.23
N ASP A 364 12.06 12.67 8.19
CA ASP A 364 11.57 11.96 7.02
C ASP A 364 10.31 12.67 6.53
N LEU A 365 10.31 13.10 5.27
CA LEU A 365 9.18 13.82 4.70
C LEU A 365 9.18 13.82 3.17
N VAL A 366 8.03 14.19 2.62
CA VAL A 366 7.83 14.39 1.19
C VAL A 366 7.34 15.82 0.94
N VAL A 367 8.00 16.52 0.03
CA VAL A 367 7.56 17.82 -0.47
C VAL A 367 6.88 17.62 -1.81
N HIS A 368 5.57 17.89 -1.87
CA HIS A 368 4.78 17.81 -3.10
C HIS A 368 4.91 19.11 -3.88
N ASP A 369 4.91 19.06 -5.21
CA ASP A 369 4.81 20.28 -6.04
C ASP A 369 3.33 20.72 -6.16
N ALA A 370 2.71 20.92 -5.01
CA ALA A 370 1.32 21.31 -4.79
C ALA A 370 1.24 22.11 -3.51
N THR A 371 0.15 22.87 -3.32
CA THR A 371 -0.07 23.72 -2.14
C THR A 371 -1.15 23.17 -1.20
N SER A 372 -1.83 22.09 -1.57
CA SER A 372 -2.84 21.43 -0.73
C SER A 372 -2.96 19.95 -1.10
N GLU A 373 -3.63 19.19 -0.23
CA GLU A 373 -3.93 17.77 -0.45
C GLU A 373 -4.80 17.57 -1.71
N ALA A 374 -5.82 18.40 -1.87
CA ALA A 374 -6.71 18.37 -3.04
C ALA A 374 -5.94 18.67 -4.33
N GLU A 375 -5.03 19.64 -4.30
CA GLU A 375 -4.17 19.97 -5.45
C GLU A 375 -3.18 18.82 -5.76
N ALA A 376 -2.57 18.23 -4.76
CA ALA A 376 -1.68 17.09 -4.92
C ALA A 376 -2.39 15.88 -5.56
N LEU A 377 -3.64 15.60 -5.16
CA LEU A 377 -4.48 14.59 -5.78
C LEU A 377 -4.88 14.95 -7.21
N ARG A 378 -5.31 16.19 -7.46
CA ARG A 378 -5.80 16.65 -8.77
C ARG A 378 -4.71 16.68 -9.83
N LEU A 379 -3.53 17.21 -9.48
CA LEU A 379 -2.42 17.40 -10.43
C LEU A 379 -1.50 16.20 -10.56
N GLN A 380 -1.50 15.27 -9.60
CA GLN A 380 -0.58 14.14 -9.55
C GLN A 380 0.88 14.56 -9.82
N PRO A 381 1.39 15.64 -9.19
CA PRO A 381 2.70 16.17 -9.53
C PRO A 381 3.80 15.24 -9.03
N ARG A 382 4.96 15.27 -9.72
CA ARG A 382 6.17 14.65 -9.19
C ARG A 382 6.54 15.30 -7.86
N ARG A 383 7.22 14.56 -6.98
CA ARG A 383 7.65 15.08 -5.68
C ARG A 383 8.82 16.05 -5.87
N PHE A 384 8.67 17.28 -5.36
CA PHE A 384 9.74 18.28 -5.42
C PHE A 384 11.00 17.81 -4.69
N ALA A 385 10.82 17.24 -3.49
CA ALA A 385 11.90 16.63 -2.73
C ALA A 385 11.39 15.52 -1.82
N VAL A 386 12.22 14.52 -1.59
CA VAL A 386 12.02 13.46 -0.60
C VAL A 386 13.19 13.49 0.34
N LEU A 387 12.95 13.56 1.63
CA LEU A 387 13.98 13.56 2.66
C LEU A 387 13.89 12.29 3.50
N ARG A 388 15.04 11.70 3.79
CA ARG A 388 15.24 10.60 4.74
C ARG A 388 16.36 10.97 5.70
N ASP A 389 16.15 10.85 7.00
CA ASP A 389 17.09 11.26 8.04
C ASP A 389 17.66 12.67 7.79
N GLY A 390 16.80 13.60 7.38
CA GLY A 390 17.17 14.98 7.07
C GLY A 390 18.01 15.20 5.81
N LYS A 391 18.22 14.16 5.00
CA LYS A 391 18.98 14.26 3.75
C LYS A 391 18.03 14.14 2.56
N VAL A 392 18.24 14.94 1.53
CA VAL A 392 17.51 14.81 0.26
C VAL A 392 17.94 13.53 -0.45
N VAL A 393 17.03 12.56 -0.57
CA VAL A 393 17.28 11.25 -1.21
C VAL A 393 16.68 11.16 -2.61
N ALA A 394 15.69 12.02 -2.93
CA ALA A 394 15.17 12.19 -4.29
C ALA A 394 14.74 13.65 -4.51
N ARG A 395 14.91 14.12 -5.74
CA ARG A 395 14.50 15.47 -6.16
C ARG A 395 14.04 15.45 -7.60
N THR A 396 12.96 16.20 -7.88
CA THR A 396 12.47 16.41 -9.25
C THR A 396 12.26 17.90 -9.48
N GLU A 397 12.83 18.44 -10.54
CA GLU A 397 12.56 19.82 -10.95
C GLU A 397 11.09 19.94 -11.41
N PRO A 398 10.38 20.99 -10.98
CA PRO A 398 8.99 21.22 -11.40
C PRO A 398 8.87 21.35 -12.92
N ALA A 399 7.90 20.64 -13.49
CA ALA A 399 7.61 20.75 -14.92
C ALA A 399 6.93 22.10 -15.21
N GLN A 400 7.36 22.78 -16.27
CA GLN A 400 6.73 24.00 -16.75
C GLN A 400 6.15 23.78 -18.15
N SER A 401 4.86 23.93 -18.29
CA SER A 401 4.18 23.92 -19.59
C SER A 401 4.12 25.33 -20.18
N ARG A 402 4.27 25.46 -21.47
CA ARG A 402 4.11 26.71 -22.23
C ARG A 402 3.15 26.49 -23.38
N VAL A 403 2.35 27.48 -23.66
CA VAL A 403 1.43 27.50 -24.82
C VAL A 403 1.67 28.74 -25.65
N VAL A 404 1.46 28.64 -26.95
CA VAL A 404 1.40 29.82 -27.83
C VAL A 404 -0.07 30.24 -27.90
N TRP A 405 -0.39 31.40 -27.33
CA TRP A 405 -1.70 31.97 -27.31
C TRP A 405 -1.70 33.27 -28.10
N HIS A 406 -2.48 33.34 -29.20
CA HIS A 406 -2.51 34.49 -30.11
C HIS A 406 -1.16 34.98 -30.63
N GLY A 407 -0.16 34.08 -30.69
CA GLY A 407 1.20 34.41 -31.17
C GLY A 407 2.23 34.65 -30.07
N ASP A 408 1.81 34.82 -28.84
CA ASP A 408 2.68 34.99 -27.67
C ASP A 408 2.88 33.69 -26.91
N GLU A 409 4.10 33.43 -26.47
CA GLU A 409 4.42 32.25 -25.65
C GLU A 409 4.18 32.56 -24.18
N GLU A 410 3.23 31.84 -23.55
CA GLU A 410 2.86 32.03 -22.16
C GLU A 410 3.09 30.77 -21.32
N ALA A 411 3.56 30.95 -20.08
CA ALA A 411 3.62 29.86 -19.10
C ALA A 411 2.22 29.49 -18.63
N VAL A 412 1.93 28.19 -18.53
CA VAL A 412 0.66 27.68 -18.02
C VAL A 412 0.78 27.36 -16.54
N ASP A 413 -0.05 28.00 -15.72
CA ASP A 413 -0.28 27.57 -14.34
C ASP A 413 -1.61 26.81 -14.29
N PHE A 414 -1.55 25.53 -13.87
CA PHE A 414 -2.74 24.67 -13.70
C PHE A 414 -3.48 24.92 -12.39
N ARG A 415 -3.02 25.88 -11.57
CA ARG A 415 -3.67 26.31 -10.33
C ARG A 415 -4.74 27.37 -10.62
N PRO A 416 -5.91 27.32 -9.96
CA PRO A 416 -6.88 28.40 -10.05
C PRO A 416 -6.28 29.68 -9.43
N ARG A 417 -6.60 30.82 -10.04
CA ARG A 417 -6.19 32.13 -9.55
C ARG A 417 -7.05 32.58 -8.38
#